data_a22faebf38f6c4b1aa6312415dee9267
#
_entry.id   a22faebf38f6c4b1aa6312415dee9267
#
_cell.length_a   1.000
_cell.length_b   1.000
_cell.length_c   1.000
_cell.angle_alpha   90.00
_cell.angle_beta   90.00
_cell.angle_gamma   90.00
#
_symmetry.space_group_name_H-M   'P 1'
#
loop_
_entity.id
_entity.type
_entity.pdbx_description
1 polymer ?
#
loop_
_entity_poly.entity_id
_entity_poly.type
_entity_poly.pdbx_seq_one_letter_code
_entity_poly.pdbx_strand_id
1 'polypeptide(L)'
;GLSVCLHRFNSTIQDRLKLINDVFMNMTDPNTQIKRVWVSVGLKDLEYIEAILHQGVENIIIDVANGYMTDVIGFASKIFHKSEKRIKKIMLGNVHSDTILQDYQHLYTYLGIPIYFRCGIASGSVCNTRGMTGYNRGQITEINECADWVDSNHSNLMLVADGGIANPACATKAFGAGAEYVMMGGYFAHAKESQHVIDEIYKFWGGASEFQQIMSKGIAERHSEGKERDINKDDLLSLDKLVSDLWGGISSGVSYSGHKTLTDFIGNGVFELKV
;
A
#
# COMPACT_ATOMS: atom_id res chain seq x y z
N GLY A 1 11.28 9.34 3.82
CA GLY A 1 11.17 8.55 5.05
C GLY A 1 10.20 7.41 4.90
N LEU A 2 10.18 6.48 5.87
CA LEU A 2 9.26 5.34 5.86
C LEU A 2 7.91 5.72 6.47
N SER A 3 6.85 5.05 5.98
CA SER A 3 5.51 5.08 6.56
C SER A 3 5.06 3.65 6.87
N VAL A 4 4.17 3.49 7.84
CA VAL A 4 3.61 2.20 8.25
C VAL A 4 2.15 2.13 7.82
N CYS A 5 1.77 1.04 7.18
CA CYS A 5 0.38 0.76 6.79
C CYS A 5 -0.13 -0.42 7.60
N LEU A 6 -1.09 -0.18 8.50
CA LEU A 6 -1.71 -1.20 9.31
C LEU A 6 -2.86 -1.84 8.52
N HIS A 7 -2.79 -3.16 8.35
CA HIS A 7 -3.81 -3.91 7.62
C HIS A 7 -5.13 -4.05 8.40
N ARG A 8 -6.21 -4.39 7.68
CA ARG A 8 -7.57 -4.54 8.25
C ARG A 8 -7.98 -5.98 8.58
N PHE A 9 -7.11 -6.94 8.37
CA PHE A 9 -7.42 -8.37 8.45
C PHE A 9 -7.21 -8.96 9.85
N ASN A 10 -7.59 -8.23 10.89
CA ASN A 10 -7.60 -8.71 12.27
C ASN A 10 -8.93 -9.42 12.58
N SER A 11 -8.94 -10.26 13.60
CA SER A 11 -10.11 -11.06 13.98
C SER A 11 -11.28 -10.21 14.44
N THR A 12 -10.99 -9.13 15.19
CA THR A 12 -12.00 -8.22 15.73
C THR A 12 -11.60 -6.76 15.58
N ILE A 13 -12.55 -5.84 15.73
CA ILE A 13 -12.24 -4.41 15.81
C ILE A 13 -11.38 -4.10 17.02
N GLN A 14 -11.55 -4.78 18.14
CA GLN A 14 -10.77 -4.60 19.35
C GLN A 14 -9.29 -4.93 19.10
N ASP A 15 -8.98 -5.99 18.36
CA ASP A 15 -7.61 -6.34 17.97
C ASP A 15 -6.99 -5.25 17.09
N ARG A 16 -7.78 -4.66 16.19
CA ARG A 16 -7.33 -3.53 15.34
C ARG A 16 -7.03 -2.29 16.19
N LEU A 17 -7.93 -1.91 17.09
CA LEU A 17 -7.73 -0.76 17.97
C LEU A 17 -6.54 -0.97 18.90
N LYS A 18 -6.35 -2.19 19.41
CA LYS A 18 -5.17 -2.56 20.18
C LYS A 18 -3.89 -2.38 19.37
N LEU A 19 -3.84 -2.92 18.14
CA LEU A 19 -2.68 -2.76 17.26
C LEU A 19 -2.35 -1.29 16.99
N ILE A 20 -3.36 -0.45 16.72
CA ILE A 20 -3.18 1.00 16.51
C ILE A 20 -2.59 1.63 17.77
N ASN A 21 -3.16 1.33 18.92
CA ASN A 21 -2.68 1.86 20.21
C ASN A 21 -1.24 1.40 20.50
N ASP A 22 -0.92 0.13 20.30
CA ASP A 22 0.42 -0.41 20.51
C ASP A 22 1.46 0.29 19.62
N VAL A 23 1.11 0.58 18.37
CA VAL A 23 1.97 1.35 17.46
C VAL A 23 2.18 2.77 17.98
N PHE A 24 1.12 3.46 18.42
CA PHE A 24 1.21 4.84 18.88
C PHE A 24 1.95 4.97 20.22
N MET A 25 1.77 4.03 21.13
CA MET A 25 2.47 4.01 22.41
C MET A 25 3.98 3.76 22.30
N ASN A 26 4.42 3.12 21.21
CA ASN A 26 5.83 2.87 20.94
C ASN A 26 6.50 3.97 20.07
N MET A 27 5.79 5.05 19.73
CA MET A 27 6.37 6.17 18.99
C MET A 27 7.27 7.01 19.89
N THR A 28 8.48 7.32 19.41
CA THR A 28 9.44 8.19 20.09
C THR A 28 9.12 9.67 19.92
N ASP A 29 8.49 10.05 18.82
CA ASP A 29 8.00 11.40 18.51
C ASP A 29 6.59 11.33 17.91
N PRO A 30 5.54 11.29 18.73
CA PRO A 30 4.16 11.15 18.25
C PRO A 30 3.73 12.26 17.26
N ASN A 31 4.16 13.50 17.46
CA ASN A 31 3.73 14.64 16.64
C ASN A 31 4.18 14.54 15.17
N THR A 32 5.34 13.92 14.94
CA THR A 32 5.86 13.72 13.59
C THR A 32 5.50 12.34 13.04
N GLN A 33 5.52 11.32 13.90
CA GLN A 33 5.35 9.93 13.47
C GLN A 33 3.89 9.57 13.19
N ILE A 34 2.91 10.15 13.86
CA ILE A 34 1.48 9.91 13.60
C ILE A 34 1.11 10.20 12.14
N LYS A 35 1.74 11.19 11.54
CA LYS A 35 1.56 11.57 10.13
C LYS A 35 2.07 10.52 9.14
N ARG A 36 2.77 9.50 9.63
CA ARG A 36 3.35 8.40 8.84
C ARG A 36 2.63 7.07 9.05
N VAL A 37 1.62 7.03 9.93
CA VAL A 37 0.82 5.84 10.15
C VAL A 37 -0.46 5.91 9.34
N TRP A 38 -0.72 4.86 8.61
CA TRP A 38 -1.92 4.67 7.80
C TRP A 38 -2.69 3.47 8.33
N VAL A 39 -4.00 3.58 8.39
CA VAL A 39 -4.87 2.48 8.85
C VAL A 39 -5.81 2.07 7.73
N SER A 40 -5.79 0.79 7.38
CA SER A 40 -6.64 0.25 6.32
C SER A 40 -8.05 -0.04 6.83
N VAL A 41 -9.05 0.29 6.01
CA VAL A 41 -10.46 0.00 6.21
C VAL A 41 -11.06 -0.60 4.95
N GLY A 42 -12.05 -1.48 5.11
CA GLY A 42 -12.86 -2.01 4.02
C GLY A 42 -14.21 -1.29 3.93
N LEU A 43 -14.97 -1.55 2.86
CA LEU A 43 -16.27 -0.89 2.64
C LEU A 43 -17.33 -1.20 3.71
N LYS A 44 -17.12 -2.25 4.51
CA LYS A 44 -18.02 -2.63 5.61
C LYS A 44 -17.63 -2.00 6.96
N ASP A 45 -16.52 -1.26 7.01
CA ASP A 45 -15.96 -0.73 8.27
C ASP A 45 -16.48 0.66 8.65
N LEU A 46 -17.53 1.16 8.01
CA LEU A 46 -18.05 2.51 8.26
C LEU A 46 -18.43 2.77 9.74
N GLU A 47 -18.92 1.75 10.41
CA GLU A 47 -19.29 1.85 11.82
C GLU A 47 -18.08 1.99 12.75
N TYR A 48 -16.91 1.51 12.34
CA TYR A 48 -15.68 1.51 13.12
C TYR A 48 -14.83 2.78 12.93
N ILE A 49 -15.15 3.61 11.96
CA ILE A 49 -14.36 4.81 11.62
C ILE A 49 -14.18 5.72 12.84
N GLU A 50 -15.25 5.96 13.61
CA GLU A 50 -15.17 6.80 14.81
C GLU A 50 -14.18 6.23 15.83
N ALA A 51 -14.26 4.93 16.12
CA ALA A 51 -13.37 4.29 17.07
C ALA A 51 -11.89 4.36 16.62
N ILE A 52 -11.63 4.20 15.32
CA ILE A 52 -10.28 4.33 14.74
C ILE A 52 -9.78 5.77 14.87
N LEU A 53 -10.60 6.76 14.55
CA LEU A 53 -10.22 8.18 14.63
C LEU A 53 -10.03 8.66 16.07
N HIS A 54 -10.74 8.08 17.04
CA HIS A 54 -10.53 8.37 18.47
C HIS A 54 -9.17 7.92 18.99
N GLN A 55 -8.49 6.98 18.29
CA GLN A 55 -7.10 6.62 18.58
C GLN A 55 -6.09 7.67 18.08
N GLY A 56 -6.54 8.76 17.43
CA GLY A 56 -5.66 9.78 16.85
C GLY A 56 -5.19 9.49 15.42
N VAL A 57 -5.80 8.52 14.73
CA VAL A 57 -5.49 8.23 13.33
C VAL A 57 -5.91 9.39 12.43
N GLU A 58 -5.00 9.84 11.56
CA GLU A 58 -5.22 10.92 10.61
C GLU A 58 -5.23 10.45 9.14
N ASN A 59 -4.66 9.27 8.84
CA ASN A 59 -4.52 8.79 7.47
C ASN A 59 -5.21 7.43 7.30
N ILE A 60 -6.12 7.36 6.34
CA ILE A 60 -6.94 6.16 6.07
C ILE A 60 -6.60 5.59 4.70
N ILE A 61 -6.51 4.25 4.65
CA ILE A 61 -6.46 3.49 3.40
C ILE A 61 -7.79 2.82 3.19
N ILE A 62 -8.47 3.10 2.08
CA ILE A 62 -9.61 2.31 1.64
C ILE A 62 -9.05 1.13 0.83
N ASP A 63 -9.06 -0.04 1.47
CA ASP A 63 -8.39 -1.24 0.96
C ASP A 63 -9.40 -2.16 0.27
N VAL A 64 -9.41 -2.11 -1.06
CA VAL A 64 -10.23 -2.95 -1.95
C VAL A 64 -9.36 -3.56 -3.05
N ALA A 65 -9.79 -4.71 -3.57
CA ALA A 65 -9.05 -5.40 -4.63
C ALA A 65 -9.03 -4.59 -5.94
N ASN A 66 -10.11 -3.86 -6.23
CA ASN A 66 -10.23 -3.02 -7.41
C ASN A 66 -10.98 -1.71 -7.08
N GLY A 67 -10.30 -0.59 -7.20
CA GLY A 67 -10.84 0.76 -6.95
C GLY A 67 -11.90 1.21 -7.95
N TYR A 68 -12.11 0.50 -9.07
CA TYR A 68 -13.13 0.80 -10.06
C TYR A 68 -14.58 0.61 -9.58
N MET A 69 -14.74 0.10 -8.38
CA MET A 69 -16.07 -0.09 -7.79
C MET A 69 -16.66 1.27 -7.40
N THR A 70 -17.84 1.60 -7.91
CA THR A 70 -18.56 2.86 -7.61
C THR A 70 -18.77 3.10 -6.11
N ASP A 71 -18.89 2.04 -5.33
CA ASP A 71 -19.05 2.10 -3.88
C ASP A 71 -17.85 2.72 -3.15
N VAL A 72 -16.65 2.66 -3.74
CA VAL A 72 -15.41 3.21 -3.14
C VAL A 72 -15.49 4.73 -3.03
N ILE A 73 -15.95 5.42 -4.09
CA ILE A 73 -16.09 6.87 -4.11
C ILE A 73 -17.12 7.31 -3.06
N GLY A 74 -18.28 6.64 -3.05
CA GLY A 74 -19.32 6.90 -2.07
C GLY A 74 -18.88 6.65 -0.63
N PHE A 75 -18.08 5.58 -0.40
CA PHE A 75 -17.53 5.26 0.89
C PHE A 75 -16.51 6.31 1.34
N ALA A 76 -15.59 6.73 0.47
CA ALA A 76 -14.59 7.76 0.76
C ALA A 76 -15.26 9.07 1.20
N SER A 77 -16.32 9.50 0.48
CA SER A 77 -17.11 10.67 0.85
C SER A 77 -17.76 10.52 2.22
N LYS A 78 -18.38 9.36 2.49
CA LYS A 78 -19.03 9.07 3.77
C LYS A 78 -18.08 9.09 4.96
N ILE A 79 -16.91 8.44 4.86
CA ILE A 79 -15.94 8.42 5.96
C ILE A 79 -15.34 9.80 6.20
N PHE A 80 -15.07 10.56 5.13
CA PHE A 80 -14.57 11.92 5.25
C PHE A 80 -15.57 12.83 5.95
N HIS A 81 -16.83 12.80 5.53
CA HIS A 81 -17.91 13.58 6.17
C HIS A 81 -18.08 13.18 7.65
N LYS A 82 -18.15 11.87 7.94
CA LYS A 82 -18.26 11.36 9.31
C LYS A 82 -17.06 11.72 10.18
N SER A 83 -15.89 11.90 9.58
CA SER A 83 -14.65 12.22 10.30
C SER A 83 -14.58 13.64 10.85
N GLU A 84 -15.51 14.53 10.48
CA GLU A 84 -15.48 15.95 10.85
C GLU A 84 -14.12 16.61 10.57
N LYS A 85 -13.52 16.29 9.40
CA LYS A 85 -12.19 16.77 8.94
C LYS A 85 -10.99 16.27 9.78
N ARG A 86 -11.18 15.25 10.61
CA ARG A 86 -10.06 14.60 11.32
C ARG A 86 -9.16 13.82 10.36
N ILE A 87 -9.71 13.23 9.29
CA ILE A 87 -8.92 12.60 8.24
C ILE A 87 -8.16 13.68 7.47
N LYS A 88 -6.84 13.52 7.39
CA LYS A 88 -5.93 14.45 6.71
C LYS A 88 -5.45 13.94 5.36
N LYS A 89 -5.44 12.62 5.16
CA LYS A 89 -5.03 11.97 3.91
C LYS A 89 -5.87 10.72 3.68
N ILE A 90 -6.22 10.47 2.43
CA ILE A 90 -6.88 9.22 2.03
C ILE A 90 -6.06 8.54 0.95
N MET A 91 -5.86 7.24 1.11
CA MET A 91 -5.29 6.37 0.08
C MET A 91 -6.40 5.47 -0.47
N LEU A 92 -6.51 5.41 -1.78
CA LEU A 92 -7.54 4.69 -2.52
C LEU A 92 -6.87 3.64 -3.42
N GLY A 93 -7.48 2.54 -3.60
CA GLY A 93 -6.96 1.58 -4.56
C GLY A 93 -7.39 0.14 -4.27
N ASN A 94 -6.97 -0.81 -5.12
CA ASN A 94 -5.94 -0.58 -6.16
C ASN A 94 -6.56 -0.05 -7.47
N VAL A 95 -5.81 0.80 -8.17
CA VAL A 95 -6.16 1.32 -9.49
C VAL A 95 -5.18 0.79 -10.54
N HIS A 96 -5.54 0.83 -11.82
CA HIS A 96 -4.71 0.28 -12.89
C HIS A 96 -4.74 1.10 -14.22
N SER A 97 -5.46 2.20 -14.25
CA SER A 97 -5.53 3.06 -15.43
C SER A 97 -5.95 4.49 -15.08
N ASP A 98 -5.64 5.41 -15.97
CA ASP A 98 -6.08 6.80 -15.94
C ASP A 98 -7.62 6.95 -15.96
N THR A 99 -8.31 6.08 -16.67
CA THR A 99 -9.79 6.08 -16.74
C THR A 99 -10.44 6.01 -15.35
N ILE A 100 -9.86 5.19 -14.44
CA ILE A 100 -10.34 5.11 -13.06
C ILE A 100 -10.11 6.44 -12.34
N LEU A 101 -8.97 7.08 -12.57
CA LEU A 101 -8.61 8.34 -11.91
C LEU A 101 -9.56 9.47 -12.31
N GLN A 102 -10.05 9.46 -13.56
CA GLN A 102 -11.05 10.43 -14.03
C GLN A 102 -12.34 10.36 -13.20
N ASP A 103 -12.79 9.16 -12.85
CA ASP A 103 -13.98 8.97 -12.01
C ASP A 103 -13.79 9.54 -10.59
N TYR A 104 -12.55 9.58 -10.10
CA TYR A 104 -12.20 10.16 -8.80
C TYR A 104 -12.00 11.69 -8.81
N GLN A 105 -12.04 12.35 -9.96
CA GLN A 105 -11.79 13.79 -10.07
C GLN A 105 -12.74 14.63 -9.20
N HIS A 106 -14.01 14.29 -9.20
CA HIS A 106 -15.01 14.99 -8.37
C HIS A 106 -14.77 14.78 -6.87
N LEU A 107 -14.35 13.58 -6.48
CA LEU A 107 -14.02 13.27 -5.10
C LEU A 107 -12.86 14.13 -4.60
N TYR A 108 -11.80 14.27 -5.41
CA TYR A 108 -10.65 15.09 -5.09
C TYR A 108 -11.03 16.55 -4.79
N THR A 109 -11.81 17.15 -5.68
CA THR A 109 -12.29 18.53 -5.52
C THR A 109 -13.17 18.68 -4.27
N TYR A 110 -13.99 17.68 -3.99
CA TYR A 110 -14.90 17.67 -2.83
C TYR A 110 -14.16 17.53 -1.50
N LEU A 111 -13.19 16.63 -1.41
CA LEU A 111 -12.48 16.34 -0.16
C LEU A 111 -11.51 17.47 0.23
N GLY A 112 -10.82 18.08 -0.72
CA GLY A 112 -9.83 19.15 -0.48
C GLY A 112 -8.63 18.72 0.36
N ILE A 113 -8.34 17.42 0.41
CA ILE A 113 -7.19 16.83 1.11
C ILE A 113 -6.35 16.00 0.14
N PRO A 114 -5.06 15.72 0.44
CA PRO A 114 -4.24 14.84 -0.39
C PRO A 114 -4.85 13.46 -0.57
N ILE A 115 -4.91 13.00 -1.82
CA ILE A 115 -5.34 11.65 -2.18
C ILE A 115 -4.18 10.88 -2.78
N TYR A 116 -4.00 9.66 -2.30
CA TYR A 116 -2.99 8.72 -2.76
C TYR A 116 -3.68 7.58 -3.52
N PHE A 117 -3.25 7.29 -4.73
CA PHE A 117 -3.76 6.17 -5.50
C PHE A 117 -2.79 5.00 -5.46
N ARG A 118 -3.23 3.86 -4.96
CA ARG A 118 -2.47 2.61 -4.98
C ARG A 118 -2.58 1.97 -6.35
N CYS A 119 -1.47 1.97 -7.09
CA CYS A 119 -1.35 1.41 -8.43
C CYS A 119 -0.77 0.00 -8.36
N GLY A 120 -1.44 -0.97 -8.94
CA GLY A 120 -0.96 -2.35 -9.02
C GLY A 120 -2.01 -3.40 -8.67
N ILE A 121 -2.86 -3.78 -9.63
CA ILE A 121 -3.83 -4.85 -9.44
C ILE A 121 -3.15 -6.20 -9.69
N ALA A 122 -3.31 -7.13 -8.75
CA ALA A 122 -2.80 -8.51 -8.82
C ALA A 122 -1.27 -8.62 -8.96
N SER A 123 -0.51 -7.58 -8.62
CA SER A 123 0.95 -7.50 -8.76
C SER A 123 1.71 -8.11 -7.58
N GLY A 124 1.08 -8.32 -6.42
CA GLY A 124 1.71 -8.83 -5.21
C GLY A 124 2.17 -10.29 -5.32
N SER A 125 3.34 -10.62 -4.72
CA SER A 125 3.91 -11.98 -4.74
C SER A 125 3.04 -13.03 -4.05
N VAL A 126 2.22 -12.61 -3.10
CA VAL A 126 1.23 -13.45 -2.37
C VAL A 126 -0.20 -13.18 -2.86
N CYS A 127 -0.38 -12.44 -3.95
CA CYS A 127 -1.66 -12.24 -4.60
C CYS A 127 -1.92 -13.34 -5.63
N ASN A 128 -3.13 -13.87 -5.67
CA ASN A 128 -3.58 -14.86 -6.65
C ASN A 128 -4.72 -14.34 -7.55
N THR A 129 -5.10 -13.09 -7.44
CA THR A 129 -6.18 -12.48 -8.22
C THR A 129 -5.99 -12.70 -9.71
N ARG A 130 -4.76 -12.53 -10.22
CA ARG A 130 -4.45 -12.82 -11.63
C ARG A 130 -4.81 -14.25 -12.04
N GLY A 131 -4.44 -15.24 -11.22
CA GLY A 131 -4.71 -16.65 -11.51
C GLY A 131 -6.19 -17.04 -11.38
N MET A 132 -6.91 -16.35 -10.49
CA MET A 132 -8.31 -16.64 -10.20
C MET A 132 -9.28 -15.90 -11.13
N THR A 133 -8.95 -14.66 -11.50
CA THR A 133 -9.88 -13.78 -12.26
C THR A 133 -9.41 -13.46 -13.67
N GLY A 134 -8.14 -13.72 -13.99
CA GLY A 134 -7.51 -13.26 -15.23
C GLY A 134 -7.22 -11.76 -15.26
N TYR A 135 -7.61 -11.02 -14.22
CA TYR A 135 -7.48 -9.57 -14.15
C TYR A 135 -6.06 -9.17 -13.74
N ASN A 136 -5.32 -8.57 -14.65
CA ASN A 136 -3.95 -8.13 -14.40
C ASN A 136 -3.46 -7.24 -15.55
N ARG A 137 -2.51 -6.36 -15.23
CA ARG A 137 -1.79 -5.52 -16.18
C ARG A 137 -0.31 -5.41 -15.79
N GLY A 138 0.54 -4.96 -16.68
CA GLY A 138 1.94 -4.69 -16.39
C GLY A 138 2.08 -3.45 -15.52
N GLN A 139 2.67 -3.59 -14.32
CA GLN A 139 2.70 -2.53 -13.31
C GLN A 139 3.40 -1.24 -13.77
N ILE A 140 4.48 -1.33 -14.55
CA ILE A 140 5.15 -0.14 -15.09
C ILE A 140 4.21 0.64 -16.02
N THR A 141 3.45 -0.05 -16.88
CA THR A 141 2.45 0.58 -17.75
C THR A 141 1.34 1.24 -16.92
N GLU A 142 0.84 0.54 -15.89
CA GLU A 142 -0.18 1.09 -14.99
C GLU A 142 0.29 2.38 -14.32
N ILE A 143 1.52 2.37 -13.76
CA ILE A 143 2.08 3.53 -13.07
C ILE A 143 2.27 4.69 -14.05
N ASN A 144 2.86 4.43 -15.22
CA ASN A 144 3.16 5.48 -16.19
C ASN A 144 1.89 6.18 -16.69
N GLU A 145 0.86 5.43 -17.08
CA GLU A 145 -0.42 6.02 -17.51
C GLU A 145 -1.10 6.81 -16.40
N CYS A 146 -1.10 6.29 -15.17
CA CYS A 146 -1.66 7.02 -14.04
C CYS A 146 -0.84 8.27 -13.71
N ALA A 147 0.50 8.23 -13.82
CA ALA A 147 1.37 9.37 -13.59
C ALA A 147 1.12 10.49 -14.60
N ASP A 148 1.08 10.16 -15.89
CA ASP A 148 0.79 11.12 -16.96
C ASP A 148 -0.54 11.86 -16.72
N TRP A 149 -1.54 11.13 -16.21
CA TRP A 149 -2.82 11.73 -15.87
C TRP A 149 -2.75 12.65 -14.64
N VAL A 150 -2.07 12.20 -13.56
CA VAL A 150 -1.88 12.98 -12.33
C VAL A 150 -1.13 14.28 -12.63
N ASP A 151 -0.02 14.22 -13.35
CA ASP A 151 0.81 15.38 -13.70
C ASP A 151 0.04 16.38 -14.55
N SER A 152 -0.83 15.90 -15.42
CA SER A 152 -1.62 16.77 -16.31
C SER A 152 -2.79 17.45 -15.60
N ASN A 153 -3.25 16.93 -14.48
CA ASN A 153 -4.51 17.34 -13.89
C ASN A 153 -4.41 17.95 -12.47
N HIS A 154 -3.49 17.49 -11.60
CA HIS A 154 -3.57 17.89 -10.19
C HIS A 154 -2.27 17.76 -9.37
N SER A 155 -1.94 18.80 -8.61
CA SER A 155 -0.76 18.87 -7.74
C SER A 155 -0.89 18.15 -6.38
N ASN A 156 -2.09 17.71 -5.97
CA ASN A 156 -2.33 17.08 -4.67
C ASN A 156 -2.74 15.60 -4.77
N LEU A 157 -2.60 15.02 -5.95
CA LEU A 157 -2.74 13.58 -6.18
C LEU A 157 -1.35 12.96 -6.20
N MET A 158 -1.23 11.77 -5.64
CA MET A 158 0.04 11.05 -5.53
C MET A 158 -0.17 9.59 -5.87
N LEU A 159 0.82 8.98 -6.51
CA LEU A 159 0.80 7.55 -6.84
C LEU A 159 1.67 6.74 -5.89
N VAL A 160 1.13 5.61 -5.47
CA VAL A 160 1.81 4.60 -4.67
C VAL A 160 1.88 3.32 -5.49
N ALA A 161 3.06 2.91 -5.92
CA ALA A 161 3.23 1.59 -6.54
C ALA A 161 3.06 0.50 -5.48
N ASP A 162 2.07 -0.38 -5.66
CA ASP A 162 1.74 -1.44 -4.71
C ASP A 162 1.83 -2.82 -5.34
N GLY A 163 2.47 -3.75 -4.62
CA GLY A 163 2.66 -5.13 -5.04
C GLY A 163 3.83 -5.32 -6.03
N GLY A 164 4.48 -6.48 -5.96
CA GLY A 164 5.59 -6.81 -6.87
C GLY A 164 6.90 -6.05 -6.63
N ILE A 165 6.94 -5.09 -5.72
CA ILE A 165 8.16 -4.34 -5.36
C ILE A 165 9.00 -5.19 -4.42
N ALA A 166 9.75 -6.13 -4.99
CA ALA A 166 10.46 -7.17 -4.24
C ALA A 166 11.90 -6.81 -3.85
N ASN A 167 12.46 -5.74 -4.42
CA ASN A 167 13.86 -5.34 -4.22
C ASN A 167 14.07 -3.87 -4.61
N PRO A 168 15.26 -3.29 -4.35
CA PRO A 168 15.56 -1.90 -4.70
C PRO A 168 15.38 -1.57 -6.19
N ALA A 169 15.72 -2.50 -7.09
CA ALA A 169 15.59 -2.28 -8.53
C ALA A 169 14.11 -2.14 -8.96
N CYS A 170 13.20 -2.91 -8.34
CA CYS A 170 11.77 -2.76 -8.57
C CYS A 170 11.27 -1.39 -8.08
N ALA A 171 11.73 -0.95 -6.90
CA ALA A 171 11.39 0.37 -6.36
C ALA A 171 11.90 1.50 -7.27
N THR A 172 13.16 1.42 -7.72
CA THR A 172 13.74 2.40 -8.66
C THR A 172 12.93 2.49 -9.96
N LYS A 173 12.54 1.35 -10.53
CA LYS A 173 11.69 1.33 -11.75
C LYS A 173 10.33 1.97 -11.50
N ALA A 174 9.71 1.70 -10.36
CA ALA A 174 8.42 2.30 -10.02
C ALA A 174 8.52 3.83 -9.89
N PHE A 175 9.57 4.34 -9.25
CA PHE A 175 9.84 5.77 -9.19
C PHE A 175 10.09 6.36 -10.59
N GLY A 176 10.93 5.71 -11.41
CA GLY A 176 11.18 6.16 -12.79
C GLY A 176 9.93 6.18 -13.66
N ALA A 177 8.94 5.33 -13.37
CA ALA A 177 7.65 5.32 -14.06
C ALA A 177 6.65 6.38 -13.54
N GLY A 178 6.96 7.09 -12.45
CA GLY A 178 6.17 8.20 -11.94
C GLY A 178 5.48 7.96 -10.60
N ALA A 179 5.71 6.83 -9.93
CA ALA A 179 5.24 6.67 -8.56
C ALA A 179 6.06 7.55 -7.61
N GLU A 180 5.40 8.27 -6.69
CA GLU A 180 6.08 9.04 -5.63
C GLU A 180 6.33 8.20 -4.39
N TYR A 181 5.63 7.08 -4.24
CA TYR A 181 5.76 6.15 -3.13
C TYR A 181 5.73 4.70 -3.61
N VAL A 182 6.34 3.82 -2.82
CA VAL A 182 6.29 2.37 -3.06
C VAL A 182 5.81 1.64 -1.81
N MET A 183 4.94 0.65 -1.97
CA MET A 183 4.46 -0.22 -0.89
C MET A 183 5.12 -1.60 -0.99
N MET A 184 5.83 -2.00 0.06
CA MET A 184 6.75 -3.14 0.04
C MET A 184 6.49 -4.10 1.21
N GLY A 185 5.45 -4.93 1.12
CA GLY A 185 5.17 -5.94 2.15
C GLY A 185 6.18 -7.09 2.14
N GLY A 186 6.32 -7.77 1.01
CA GLY A 186 7.18 -8.94 0.88
C GLY A 186 8.67 -8.69 1.10
N TYR A 187 9.16 -7.51 0.77
CA TYR A 187 10.55 -7.13 1.04
C TYR A 187 10.82 -7.04 2.55
N PHE A 188 9.97 -6.31 3.27
CA PHE A 188 10.10 -6.14 4.72
C PHE A 188 9.67 -7.36 5.55
N ALA A 189 8.97 -8.32 4.94
CA ALA A 189 8.71 -9.61 5.59
C ALA A 189 10.00 -10.39 5.88
N HIS A 190 11.12 -10.08 5.21
CA HIS A 190 12.45 -10.63 5.50
C HIS A 190 13.16 -9.94 6.67
N ALA A 191 12.54 -8.97 7.34
CA ALA A 191 13.11 -8.38 8.55
C ALA A 191 13.05 -9.38 9.71
N LYS A 192 14.15 -9.54 10.43
CA LYS A 192 14.20 -10.37 11.66
C LYS A 192 13.19 -9.90 12.70
N GLU A 193 12.87 -8.62 12.70
CA GLU A 193 11.90 -7.97 13.58
C GLU A 193 10.44 -8.21 13.17
N SER A 194 10.20 -8.64 11.92
CA SER A 194 8.86 -8.91 11.36
C SER A 194 8.46 -10.38 11.46
N GLN A 195 8.93 -11.11 12.45
CA GLN A 195 8.84 -12.57 12.48
C GLN A 195 7.41 -13.06 12.68
N HIS A 196 6.89 -13.77 11.69
CA HIS A 196 5.76 -14.68 11.85
C HIS A 196 6.28 -16.12 11.70
N VAL A 197 6.54 -16.77 12.83
CA VAL A 197 7.01 -18.15 12.87
C VAL A 197 5.82 -19.05 13.20
N ILE A 198 5.54 -20.01 12.34
CA ILE A 198 4.50 -21.03 12.53
C ILE A 198 5.17 -22.38 12.26
N ASP A 199 5.09 -23.26 13.24
CA ASP A 199 5.72 -24.59 13.19
C ASP A 199 7.20 -24.54 12.76
N GLU A 200 7.98 -23.59 13.35
CA GLU A 200 9.38 -23.32 13.04
C GLU A 200 9.65 -22.78 11.62
N ILE A 201 8.61 -22.48 10.84
CA ILE A 201 8.73 -21.92 9.49
C ILE A 201 8.39 -20.43 9.53
N TYR A 202 9.24 -19.61 8.91
CA TYR A 202 8.96 -18.19 8.70
C TYR A 202 8.02 -18.04 7.54
N LYS A 203 6.87 -17.39 7.76
CA LYS A 203 5.80 -17.28 6.76
C LYS A 203 5.45 -15.83 6.44
N PHE A 204 5.15 -15.61 5.17
CA PHE A 204 4.54 -14.39 4.65
C PHE A 204 3.29 -14.76 3.83
N TRP A 205 2.18 -14.07 4.05
CA TRP A 205 0.92 -14.38 3.37
C TRP A 205 0.13 -13.12 2.99
N GLY A 206 -0.74 -13.26 2.00
CA GLY A 206 -1.67 -12.23 1.58
C GLY A 206 -2.87 -12.11 2.54
N GLY A 207 -3.39 -10.90 2.71
CA GLY A 207 -4.58 -10.64 3.52
C GLY A 207 -5.84 -11.38 3.05
N ALA A 208 -5.91 -11.79 1.79
CA ALA A 208 -6.99 -12.60 1.23
C ALA A 208 -6.63 -14.10 1.12
N SER A 209 -5.56 -14.56 1.79
CA SER A 209 -5.17 -15.97 1.79
C SER A 209 -6.13 -16.82 2.64
N GLU A 210 -6.19 -18.10 2.31
CA GLU A 210 -6.92 -19.09 3.12
C GLU A 210 -6.42 -19.10 4.56
N PHE A 211 -5.09 -19.05 4.74
CA PHE A 211 -4.48 -18.98 6.05
C PHE A 211 -4.98 -17.79 6.88
N GLN A 212 -4.99 -16.58 6.29
CA GLN A 212 -5.50 -15.38 6.98
C GLN A 212 -7.00 -15.51 7.32
N GLN A 213 -7.77 -16.12 6.45
CA GLN A 213 -9.20 -16.36 6.71
C GLN A 213 -9.41 -17.31 7.89
N ILE A 214 -8.66 -18.42 7.94
CA ILE A 214 -8.71 -19.37 9.05
C ILE A 214 -8.30 -18.67 10.36
N MET A 215 -7.21 -17.94 10.37
CA MET A 215 -6.71 -17.22 11.54
C MET A 215 -7.70 -16.16 12.05
N SER A 216 -8.40 -15.46 11.17
CA SER A 216 -9.30 -14.37 11.55
C SER A 216 -10.75 -14.78 11.76
N LYS A 217 -11.23 -15.81 11.04
CA LYS A 217 -12.66 -16.21 11.03
C LYS A 217 -12.88 -17.65 11.49
N GLY A 218 -11.82 -18.45 11.66
CA GLY A 218 -11.88 -19.87 11.97
C GLY A 218 -12.28 -20.78 10.81
N ILE A 219 -12.61 -20.23 9.65
CA ILE A 219 -13.02 -20.96 8.44
C ILE A 219 -12.41 -20.32 7.20
N ALA A 220 -12.08 -21.15 6.20
CA ALA A 220 -11.71 -20.67 4.87
C ALA A 220 -12.95 -20.54 4.00
N GLU A 221 -13.05 -19.43 3.27
CA GLU A 221 -14.03 -19.26 2.20
C GLU A 221 -13.61 -20.10 0.98
N ARG A 222 -14.58 -20.48 0.13
CA ARG A 222 -14.32 -21.36 -1.03
C ARG A 222 -13.34 -20.78 -2.05
N HIS A 223 -13.19 -19.46 -2.07
CA HIS A 223 -12.30 -18.75 -3.00
C HIS A 223 -11.33 -17.89 -2.21
N SER A 224 -10.04 -18.14 -2.42
CA SER A 224 -8.95 -17.34 -1.87
C SER A 224 -8.17 -16.71 -3.01
N GLU A 225 -7.99 -15.39 -2.95
CA GLU A 225 -7.15 -14.63 -3.89
C GLU A 225 -5.76 -14.33 -3.33
N GLY A 226 -5.41 -14.89 -2.19
CA GLY A 226 -4.11 -14.78 -1.54
C GLY A 226 -3.40 -16.13 -1.45
N LYS A 227 -2.08 -16.06 -1.33
CA LYS A 227 -1.17 -17.20 -1.16
C LYS A 227 -0.34 -17.03 0.09
N GLU A 228 0.24 -18.13 0.54
CA GLU A 228 1.30 -18.18 1.52
C GLU A 228 2.65 -18.38 0.81
N ARG A 229 3.69 -17.92 1.47
CA ARG A 229 5.07 -18.11 1.04
C ARG A 229 5.95 -18.34 2.27
N ASP A 230 6.78 -19.36 2.23
CA ASP A 230 7.81 -19.58 3.22
C ASP A 230 8.99 -18.65 2.96
N ILE A 231 9.61 -18.16 4.03
CA ILE A 231 10.83 -17.35 4.00
C ILE A 231 11.94 -18.20 4.57
N ASN A 232 13.04 -18.32 3.83
CA ASN A 232 14.21 -19.02 4.33
C ASN A 232 14.84 -18.19 5.48
N LYS A 233 15.16 -18.85 6.57
CA LYS A 233 15.80 -18.22 7.74
C LYS A 233 17.12 -17.53 7.38
N ASP A 234 17.86 -18.08 6.42
CA ASP A 234 19.15 -17.53 5.99
C ASP A 234 18.99 -16.23 5.20
N ASP A 235 17.80 -15.95 4.67
CA ASP A 235 17.46 -14.71 3.94
C ASP A 235 17.02 -13.58 4.88
N LEU A 236 16.92 -13.83 6.20
CA LEU A 236 16.50 -12.82 7.16
C LEU A 236 17.63 -11.83 7.46
N LEU A 237 17.29 -10.55 7.35
CA LEU A 237 18.18 -9.43 7.65
C LEU A 237 17.58 -8.55 8.76
N SER A 238 18.40 -7.73 9.41
CA SER A 238 17.85 -6.69 10.29
C SER A 238 17.09 -5.64 9.47
N LEU A 239 16.09 -5.01 10.06
CA LEU A 239 15.35 -3.92 9.43
C LEU A 239 16.27 -2.80 8.94
N ASP A 240 17.26 -2.42 9.75
CA ASP A 240 18.26 -1.40 9.39
C ASP A 240 19.04 -1.79 8.13
N LYS A 241 19.44 -3.06 8.00
CA LYS A 241 20.15 -3.56 6.82
C LYS A 241 19.25 -3.50 5.58
N LEU A 242 18.00 -3.94 5.69
CA LEU A 242 17.02 -3.87 4.59
C LEU A 242 16.79 -2.42 4.14
N VAL A 243 16.62 -1.49 5.08
CA VAL A 243 16.43 -0.06 4.78
C VAL A 243 17.68 0.52 4.12
N SER A 244 18.87 0.20 4.63
CA SER A 244 20.14 0.66 4.06
C SER A 244 20.34 0.15 2.63
N ASP A 245 20.07 -1.14 2.38
CA ASP A 245 20.21 -1.75 1.05
C ASP A 245 19.17 -1.18 0.07
N LEU A 246 17.93 -1.00 0.52
CA LEU A 246 16.89 -0.36 -0.28
C LEU A 246 17.31 1.04 -0.72
N TRP A 247 17.76 1.86 0.24
CA TRP A 247 18.14 3.23 -0.03
C TRP A 247 19.37 3.33 -0.92
N GLY A 248 20.39 2.49 -0.66
CA GLY A 248 21.59 2.40 -1.47
C GLY A 248 21.30 2.02 -2.92
N GLY A 249 20.45 1.02 -3.13
CA GLY A 249 20.05 0.59 -4.47
C GLY A 249 19.26 1.65 -5.24
N ILE A 250 18.30 2.31 -4.59
CA ILE A 250 17.54 3.42 -5.20
C ILE A 250 18.49 4.57 -5.55
N SER A 251 19.36 4.98 -4.63
CA SER A 251 20.32 6.08 -4.86
C SER A 251 21.26 5.80 -6.02
N SER A 252 21.74 4.57 -6.14
CA SER A 252 22.57 4.15 -7.28
C SER A 252 21.80 4.20 -8.59
N GLY A 253 20.54 3.71 -8.61
CA GLY A 253 19.70 3.75 -9.80
C GLY A 253 19.39 5.17 -10.27
N VAL A 254 19.09 6.08 -9.35
CA VAL A 254 18.91 7.52 -9.62
C VAL A 254 20.19 8.15 -10.21
N SER A 255 21.35 7.82 -9.62
CA SER A 255 22.65 8.31 -10.12
C SER A 255 22.98 7.78 -11.52
N TYR A 256 22.73 6.48 -11.77
CA TYR A 256 23.00 5.87 -13.09
C TYR A 256 22.10 6.44 -14.20
N SER A 257 20.92 6.91 -13.86
CA SER A 257 20.03 7.62 -14.81
C SER A 257 20.37 9.09 -14.99
N GLY A 258 21.47 9.60 -14.38
CA GLY A 258 21.96 10.96 -14.52
C GLY A 258 21.26 12.00 -13.65
N HIS A 259 20.40 11.56 -12.71
CA HIS A 259 19.68 12.47 -11.82
C HIS A 259 20.42 12.67 -10.48
N LYS A 260 20.23 13.82 -9.86
CA LYS A 260 20.87 14.18 -8.58
C LYS A 260 20.02 13.81 -7.38
N THR A 261 18.70 13.84 -7.52
CA THR A 261 17.75 13.55 -6.44
C THR A 261 16.69 12.58 -6.92
N LEU A 262 16.05 11.87 -5.97
CA LEU A 262 14.91 11.02 -6.27
C LEU A 262 13.75 11.83 -6.88
N THR A 263 13.53 13.05 -6.40
CA THR A 263 12.46 13.92 -6.90
C THR A 263 12.67 14.27 -8.39
N ASP A 264 13.93 14.51 -8.81
CA ASP A 264 14.23 14.80 -10.21
C ASP A 264 14.08 13.56 -11.11
N PHE A 265 14.19 12.35 -10.52
CA PHE A 265 14.10 11.09 -11.25
C PHE A 265 12.66 10.58 -11.41
N ILE A 266 11.75 10.91 -10.49
CA ILE A 266 10.35 10.46 -10.54
C ILE A 266 9.74 10.87 -11.89
N GLY A 267 9.15 9.88 -12.61
CA GLY A 267 8.54 10.08 -13.92
C GLY A 267 9.55 10.28 -15.10
N ASN A 268 10.86 10.27 -14.84
CA ASN A 268 11.88 10.49 -15.86
C ASN A 268 12.72 9.23 -16.17
N GLY A 269 12.19 8.04 -15.82
CA GLY A 269 12.84 6.79 -16.17
C GLY A 269 12.64 6.42 -17.65
N VAL A 270 13.72 5.99 -18.30
CA VAL A 270 13.66 5.46 -19.67
C VAL A 270 13.59 3.93 -19.59
N PHE A 271 12.59 3.33 -20.23
CA PHE A 271 12.36 1.89 -20.23
C PHE A 271 12.49 1.33 -21.65
N GLU A 272 13.19 0.22 -21.77
CA GLU A 272 13.28 -0.56 -23.00
C GLU A 272 12.57 -1.90 -22.83
N LEU A 273 11.79 -2.28 -23.83
CA LEU A 273 11.25 -3.63 -23.93
C LEU A 273 12.39 -4.57 -24.35
N LYS A 274 12.72 -5.49 -23.47
CA LYS A 274 13.61 -6.61 -23.86
C LYS A 274 12.75 -7.67 -24.54
N VAL A 275 12.86 -7.73 -25.85
CA VAL A 275 12.22 -8.75 -26.71
C VAL A 275 12.99 -10.07 -26.60
#